data_17a52a1053999c2c874ed245197bd66c
#
_entry.id   17a52a1053999c2c874ed245197bd66c
#
_cell.length_a   1.000
_cell.length_b   1.000
_cell.length_c   1.000
_cell.angle_alpha   90.00
_cell.angle_beta   90.00
_cell.angle_gamma   90.00
#
_symmetry.space_group_name_H-M   'P 1'
#
loop_
_entity.id
_entity.type
_entity.pdbx_description
1 polymer ?
#
loop_
_entity_poly.entity_id
_entity_poly.type
_entity_poly.pdbx_seq_one_letter_code
_entity_poly.pdbx_strand_id
1 'polypeptide(L)'
;QSPVDQMFERLEEKDPEHFAVRQYRKFLLSAGKTRSSILISCGARLAPFDIREVRELMEDDELELDTIGDKKTALFLIMSDTDTTFNFILAMVQSQLINLLCDRADDKYGGRLPVHVRLILDEFANSVTRSTPKTVGITDKSVA
;
A
#
# COMPACT_ATOMS: atom_id res chain seq x y z
N GLN A 1 31.79 -1.09 -7.57
CA GLN A 1 30.51 -1.74 -7.25
C GLN A 1 29.80 -0.99 -6.12
N SER A 2 28.51 -0.72 -6.28
CA SER A 2 27.74 -0.08 -5.21
C SER A 2 27.44 -1.09 -4.10
N PRO A 3 27.14 -0.63 -2.87
CA PRO A 3 26.70 -1.53 -1.80
C PRO A 3 25.45 -2.36 -2.18
N VAL A 4 24.61 -1.78 -3.03
CA VAL A 4 23.40 -2.45 -3.57
C VAL A 4 23.78 -3.60 -4.51
N ASP A 5 24.77 -3.40 -5.39
CA ASP A 5 25.26 -4.47 -6.27
C ASP A 5 25.74 -5.67 -5.46
N GLN A 6 26.55 -5.43 -4.41
CA GLN A 6 27.05 -6.50 -3.53
C GLN A 6 25.93 -7.24 -2.79
N MET A 7 24.89 -6.51 -2.37
CA MET A 7 23.73 -7.12 -1.71
C MET A 7 23.00 -8.08 -2.67
N PHE A 8 22.78 -7.66 -3.91
CA PHE A 8 22.12 -8.49 -4.91
C PHE A 8 22.96 -9.67 -5.37
N GLU A 9 24.30 -9.51 -5.46
CA GLU A 9 25.21 -10.62 -5.74
C GLU A 9 25.11 -11.71 -4.67
N ARG A 10 25.13 -11.35 -3.39
CA ARG A 10 24.97 -12.30 -2.27
C ARG A 10 23.61 -12.99 -2.26
N LEU A 11 22.56 -12.26 -2.66
CA LEU A 11 21.21 -12.83 -2.76
C LEU A 11 21.14 -13.80 -3.94
N GLU A 12 21.76 -13.47 -5.08
CA GLU A 12 21.84 -14.30 -6.27
C GLU A 12 22.61 -15.61 -6.03
N GLU A 13 23.69 -15.57 -5.24
CA GLU A 13 24.43 -16.76 -4.81
C GLU A 13 23.57 -17.74 -3.99
N LYS A 14 22.63 -17.22 -3.19
CA LYS A 14 21.72 -18.04 -2.36
C LYS A 14 20.51 -18.54 -3.12
N ASP A 15 19.92 -17.69 -3.94
CA ASP A 15 18.71 -17.98 -4.72
C ASP A 15 18.74 -17.21 -6.04
N PRO A 16 19.29 -17.83 -7.11
CA PRO A 16 19.36 -17.20 -8.44
C PRO A 16 18.00 -16.87 -9.07
N GLU A 17 16.94 -17.56 -8.65
CA GLU A 17 15.58 -17.36 -9.14
C GLU A 17 14.74 -16.42 -8.26
N HIS A 18 15.33 -15.85 -7.22
CA HIS A 18 14.65 -14.91 -6.35
C HIS A 18 14.05 -13.74 -7.15
N PHE A 19 12.80 -13.41 -6.88
CA PHE A 19 12.07 -12.37 -7.62
C PHE A 19 12.85 -11.05 -7.70
N ALA A 20 13.43 -10.58 -6.58
CA ALA A 20 14.18 -9.35 -6.53
C ALA A 20 15.44 -9.39 -7.42
N VAL A 21 16.16 -10.52 -7.48
CA VAL A 21 17.35 -10.70 -8.35
C VAL A 21 16.94 -10.58 -9.80
N ARG A 22 15.84 -11.24 -10.21
CA ARG A 22 15.32 -11.16 -11.59
C ARG A 22 14.92 -9.73 -11.98
N GLN A 23 14.32 -8.95 -11.06
CA GLN A 23 13.97 -7.55 -11.33
C GLN A 23 15.23 -6.68 -11.39
N TYR A 24 16.20 -6.91 -10.51
CA TYR A 24 17.47 -6.17 -10.52
C TYR A 24 18.27 -6.40 -11.81
N ARG A 25 18.32 -7.63 -12.31
CA ARG A 25 18.94 -7.93 -13.62
C ARG A 25 18.29 -7.13 -14.75
N LYS A 26 16.94 -7.03 -14.78
CA LYS A 26 16.23 -6.20 -15.77
C LYS A 26 16.57 -4.72 -15.65
N PHE A 27 16.70 -4.22 -14.42
CA PHE A 27 17.13 -2.84 -14.18
C PHE A 27 18.56 -2.60 -14.68
N LEU A 28 19.48 -3.54 -14.46
CA LEU A 28 20.87 -3.45 -14.93
C LEU A 28 20.98 -3.45 -16.47
N LEU A 29 20.07 -4.12 -17.18
CA LEU A 29 20.00 -4.11 -18.64
C LEU A 29 19.60 -2.75 -19.23
N SER A 30 19.02 -1.87 -18.41
CA SER A 30 18.62 -0.55 -18.88
C SER A 30 19.84 0.34 -19.18
N ALA A 31 19.85 1.01 -20.33
CA ALA A 31 20.91 1.94 -20.72
C ALA A 31 20.95 3.19 -19.82
N GLY A 32 22.11 3.85 -19.72
CA GLY A 32 22.38 4.93 -18.75
C GLY A 32 21.29 5.99 -18.59
N LYS A 33 20.77 6.57 -19.68
CA LYS A 33 19.69 7.57 -19.63
C LYS A 33 18.38 6.98 -19.08
N THR A 34 18.02 5.77 -19.50
CA THR A 34 16.81 5.07 -19.02
C THR A 34 16.94 4.76 -17.54
N ARG A 35 18.10 4.29 -17.08
CA ARG A 35 18.36 4.04 -15.65
C ARG A 35 18.21 5.30 -14.82
N SER A 36 18.79 6.42 -15.27
CA SER A 36 18.64 7.71 -14.60
C SER A 36 17.18 8.15 -14.51
N SER A 37 16.41 7.99 -15.60
CA SER A 37 14.98 8.33 -15.60
C SER A 37 14.17 7.46 -14.63
N ILE A 38 14.49 6.16 -14.52
CA ILE A 38 13.85 5.27 -13.55
C ILE A 38 14.14 5.74 -12.12
N LEU A 39 15.40 6.04 -11.80
CA LEU A 39 15.79 6.50 -10.47
C LEU A 39 15.16 7.84 -10.11
N ILE A 40 15.11 8.79 -11.04
CA ILE A 40 14.44 10.09 -10.83
C ILE A 40 12.95 9.87 -10.58
N SER A 41 12.28 9.02 -11.37
CA SER A 41 10.86 8.71 -11.19
C SER A 41 10.57 8.03 -9.84
N CYS A 42 11.43 7.11 -9.42
CA CYS A 42 11.33 6.49 -8.10
C CYS A 42 11.54 7.51 -6.99
N GLY A 43 12.58 8.35 -7.08
CA GLY A 43 12.85 9.40 -6.12
C GLY A 43 11.68 10.38 -5.97
N ALA A 44 11.11 10.83 -7.06
CA ALA A 44 9.96 11.73 -7.04
C ALA A 44 8.71 11.10 -6.37
N ARG A 45 8.49 9.80 -6.57
CA ARG A 45 7.37 9.08 -5.94
C ARG A 45 7.60 8.77 -4.47
N LEU A 46 8.84 8.59 -4.06
CA LEU A 46 9.22 8.31 -2.68
C LEU A 46 9.48 9.57 -1.86
N ALA A 47 9.58 10.74 -2.50
CA ALA A 47 9.82 12.02 -1.82
C ALA A 47 8.87 12.30 -0.63
N PRO A 48 7.57 11.95 -0.67
CA PRO A 48 6.70 12.13 0.49
C PRO A 48 7.16 11.39 1.75
N PHE A 49 7.87 10.26 1.59
CA PHE A 49 8.42 9.48 2.71
C PHE A 49 9.73 10.06 3.28
N ASP A 50 10.30 11.11 2.66
CA ASP A 50 11.42 11.86 3.24
C ASP A 50 10.97 12.81 4.34
N ILE A 51 9.66 13.11 4.41
CA ILE A 51 9.04 13.92 5.46
C ILE A 51 9.12 13.12 6.78
N ARG A 52 9.69 13.77 7.80
CA ARG A 52 9.96 13.11 9.10
C ARG A 52 8.69 12.57 9.74
N GLU A 53 7.63 13.36 9.75
CA GLU A 53 6.34 13.03 10.34
C GLU A 53 5.68 11.81 9.65
N VAL A 54 5.86 11.69 8.34
CA VAL A 54 5.38 10.53 7.57
C VAL A 54 6.16 9.27 7.93
N ARG A 55 7.48 9.37 8.09
CA ARG A 55 8.32 8.23 8.49
C ARG A 55 7.96 7.76 9.89
N GLU A 56 7.83 8.68 10.85
CA GLU A 56 7.44 8.37 12.23
C GLU A 56 6.06 7.69 12.27
N LEU A 57 5.10 8.18 11.46
CA LEU A 57 3.76 7.57 11.35
C LEU A 57 3.77 6.15 10.80
N MET A 58 4.77 5.82 9.97
CA MET A 58 4.86 4.52 9.28
C MET A 58 5.88 3.56 9.90
N GLU A 59 6.50 3.93 11.02
CA GLU A 59 7.53 3.10 11.66
C GLU A 59 6.90 1.90 12.38
N ASP A 60 5.75 2.10 13.00
CA ASP A 60 5.04 1.07 13.76
C ASP A 60 3.60 0.86 13.24
N ASP A 61 3.05 -0.33 13.43
CA ASP A 61 1.65 -0.64 13.11
C ASP A 61 0.74 -0.39 14.33
N GLU A 62 0.37 0.88 14.52
CA GLU A 62 -0.58 1.27 15.57
C GLU A 62 -2.04 1.06 15.20
N LEU A 63 -2.35 0.94 13.91
CA LEU A 63 -3.74 0.85 13.44
C LEU A 63 -4.32 -0.55 13.59
N GLU A 64 -3.49 -1.58 13.62
CA GLU A 64 -3.91 -2.99 13.68
C GLU A 64 -5.08 -3.29 12.72
N LEU A 65 -4.98 -2.83 11.48
CA LEU A 65 -6.05 -2.90 10.48
C LEU A 65 -6.57 -4.32 10.27
N ASP A 66 -5.72 -5.30 10.47
CA ASP A 66 -6.05 -6.72 10.36
C ASP A 66 -6.98 -7.23 11.47
N THR A 67 -7.13 -6.49 12.57
CA THR A 67 -8.03 -6.83 13.69
C THR A 67 -9.43 -6.21 13.57
N ILE A 68 -9.59 -5.25 12.63
CA ILE A 68 -10.90 -4.62 12.37
C ILE A 68 -11.85 -5.68 11.81
N GLY A 69 -13.04 -5.79 12.40
CA GLY A 69 -14.00 -6.85 12.03
C GLY A 69 -13.96 -8.09 12.93
N ASP A 70 -12.91 -8.30 13.73
CA ASP A 70 -12.85 -9.32 14.77
C ASP A 70 -13.48 -8.83 16.07
N LYS A 71 -13.31 -7.54 16.38
CA LYS A 71 -13.82 -6.85 17.58
C LYS A 71 -14.58 -5.58 17.19
N LYS A 72 -15.47 -5.09 18.06
CA LYS A 72 -16.15 -3.80 17.86
C LYS A 72 -15.12 -2.67 17.95
N THR A 73 -14.80 -2.06 16.82
CA THR A 73 -13.79 -1.01 16.67
C THR A 73 -14.39 0.18 15.94
N ALA A 74 -14.00 1.40 16.31
CA ALA A 74 -14.27 2.61 15.55
C ALA A 74 -12.92 3.23 15.14
N LEU A 75 -12.66 3.28 13.84
CA LEU A 75 -11.48 3.91 13.26
C LEU A 75 -11.88 5.25 12.66
N PHE A 76 -11.24 6.33 13.09
CA PHE A 76 -11.42 7.68 12.55
C PHE A 76 -10.17 8.10 11.80
N LEU A 77 -10.31 8.34 10.50
CA LEU A 77 -9.26 8.87 9.65
C LEU A 77 -9.61 10.32 9.32
N ILE A 78 -8.90 11.26 9.93
CA ILE A 78 -9.15 12.69 9.80
C ILE A 78 -8.09 13.31 8.89
N MET A 79 -8.52 14.03 7.88
CA MET A 79 -7.66 14.75 6.95
C MET A 79 -7.98 16.24 6.94
N SER A 80 -7.01 17.03 6.49
CA SER A 80 -7.22 18.45 6.19
C SER A 80 -7.89 18.60 4.81
N ASP A 81 -8.91 19.45 4.74
CA ASP A 81 -9.59 19.78 3.48
C ASP A 81 -8.73 20.68 2.57
N THR A 82 -7.77 21.39 3.17
CA THR A 82 -6.96 22.40 2.49
C THR A 82 -5.59 21.87 2.05
N ASP A 83 -5.10 20.80 2.67
CA ASP A 83 -3.79 20.21 2.35
C ASP A 83 -3.95 18.79 1.81
N THR A 84 -3.71 18.67 0.52
CA THR A 84 -3.81 17.38 -0.21
C THR A 84 -2.52 16.56 -0.20
N THR A 85 -1.46 17.06 0.42
CA THR A 85 -0.12 16.44 0.41
C THR A 85 -0.14 15.01 0.92
N PHE A 86 -0.96 14.73 1.93
CA PHE A 86 -1.03 13.43 2.60
C PHE A 86 -2.19 12.54 2.16
N ASN A 87 -2.97 12.94 1.15
CA ASN A 87 -4.13 12.16 0.66
C ASN A 87 -3.73 10.75 0.20
N PHE A 88 -2.50 10.58 -0.28
CA PHE A 88 -1.99 9.27 -0.69
C PHE A 88 -1.93 8.27 0.48
N ILE A 89 -1.65 8.73 1.71
CA ILE A 89 -1.62 7.87 2.92
C ILE A 89 -3.01 7.34 3.19
N LEU A 90 -4.03 8.20 3.15
CA LEU A 90 -5.41 7.79 3.35
C LEU A 90 -5.87 6.79 2.28
N ALA A 91 -5.57 7.06 1.01
CA ALA A 91 -5.90 6.15 -0.09
C ALA A 91 -5.23 4.78 0.10
N MET A 92 -4.00 4.75 0.59
CA MET A 92 -3.27 3.54 0.90
C MET A 92 -3.90 2.77 2.06
N VAL A 93 -4.22 3.44 3.17
CA VAL A 93 -4.90 2.85 4.34
C VAL A 93 -6.27 2.29 3.95
N GLN A 94 -7.07 3.03 3.19
CA GLN A 94 -8.39 2.56 2.72
C GLN A 94 -8.26 1.30 1.85
N SER A 95 -7.30 1.30 0.91
CA SER A 95 -7.06 0.16 0.03
C SER A 95 -6.60 -1.06 0.81
N GLN A 96 -5.68 -0.89 1.74
CA GLN A 96 -5.19 -1.98 2.60
C GLN A 96 -6.31 -2.51 3.51
N LEU A 97 -7.09 -1.64 4.14
CA LEU A 97 -8.19 -2.02 5.00
C LEU A 97 -9.20 -2.90 4.26
N ILE A 98 -9.65 -2.47 3.08
CA ILE A 98 -10.64 -3.24 2.30
C ILE A 98 -10.08 -4.61 1.93
N ASN A 99 -8.85 -4.68 1.46
CA ASN A 99 -8.22 -5.95 1.09
C ASN A 99 -8.09 -6.87 2.31
N LEU A 100 -7.58 -6.37 3.44
CA LEU A 100 -7.42 -7.14 4.67
C LEU A 100 -8.77 -7.66 5.20
N LEU A 101 -9.84 -6.85 5.14
CA LEU A 101 -11.16 -7.28 5.57
C LEU A 101 -11.72 -8.41 4.68
N CYS A 102 -11.54 -8.31 3.36
CA CYS A 102 -11.95 -9.34 2.42
C CYS A 102 -11.15 -10.64 2.63
N ASP A 103 -9.82 -10.55 2.63
CA ASP A 103 -8.95 -11.71 2.83
C ASP A 103 -9.25 -12.41 4.16
N ARG A 104 -9.44 -11.63 5.22
CA ARG A 104 -9.75 -12.18 6.54
C ARG A 104 -11.13 -12.82 6.62
N ALA A 105 -12.12 -12.25 5.93
CA ALA A 105 -13.44 -12.86 5.81
C ALA A 105 -13.36 -14.21 5.10
N ASP A 106 -12.62 -14.28 4.00
CA ASP A 106 -12.53 -15.49 3.18
C ASP A 106 -11.67 -16.56 3.85
N ASP A 107 -10.47 -16.20 4.30
CA ASP A 107 -9.48 -17.17 4.80
C ASP A 107 -9.80 -17.68 6.22
N LYS A 108 -10.31 -16.80 7.10
CA LYS A 108 -10.49 -17.13 8.51
C LYS A 108 -11.93 -17.44 8.88
N TYR A 109 -12.91 -16.81 8.22
CA TYR A 109 -14.29 -16.82 8.66
C TYR A 109 -15.29 -17.37 7.63
N GLY A 110 -14.80 -17.94 6.54
CA GLY A 110 -15.67 -18.59 5.53
C GLY A 110 -16.59 -17.62 4.79
N GLY A 111 -16.11 -16.41 4.55
CA GLY A 111 -16.78 -15.39 3.73
C GLY A 111 -17.53 -14.31 4.51
N ARG A 112 -17.52 -14.33 5.85
CA ARG A 112 -18.20 -13.30 6.64
C ARG A 112 -17.48 -12.97 7.94
N LEU A 113 -17.16 -11.69 8.15
CA LEU A 113 -16.57 -11.21 9.41
C LEU A 113 -17.50 -11.38 10.60
N PRO A 114 -16.97 -11.66 11.80
CA PRO A 114 -17.75 -11.76 13.04
C PRO A 114 -18.49 -10.47 13.39
N VAL A 115 -17.88 -9.33 13.12
CA VAL A 115 -18.46 -8.01 13.33
C VAL A 115 -18.67 -7.33 11.99
N HIS A 116 -19.90 -6.83 11.76
CA HIS A 116 -20.20 -6.07 10.55
C HIS A 116 -19.41 -4.77 10.51
N VAL A 117 -18.68 -4.54 9.42
CA VAL A 117 -17.88 -3.32 9.21
C VAL A 117 -18.67 -2.38 8.30
N ARG A 118 -18.83 -1.13 8.73
CA ARG A 118 -19.43 -0.05 7.95
C ARG A 118 -18.38 1.00 7.65
N LEU A 119 -18.15 1.30 6.38
CA LEU A 119 -17.31 2.40 5.92
C LEU A 119 -18.20 3.63 5.70
N ILE A 120 -17.89 4.72 6.39
CA ILE A 120 -18.53 6.02 6.20
C ILE A 120 -17.48 6.91 5.56
N LEU A 121 -17.67 7.20 4.28
CA LEU A 121 -16.70 7.95 3.46
C LEU A 121 -17.32 9.32 3.17
N ASP A 122 -16.90 10.32 3.96
CA ASP A 122 -17.20 11.71 3.69
C ASP A 122 -16.19 12.24 2.68
N GLU A 123 -16.62 13.04 1.72
CA GLU A 123 -15.79 13.59 0.65
C GLU A 123 -14.93 12.55 -0.12
N PHE A 124 -15.51 11.41 -0.42
CA PHE A 124 -14.85 10.29 -1.10
C PHE A 124 -14.06 10.70 -2.37
N ALA A 125 -14.55 11.70 -3.09
CA ALA A 125 -13.88 12.21 -4.29
C ALA A 125 -12.46 12.77 -4.01
N ASN A 126 -12.22 13.30 -2.81
CA ASN A 126 -10.93 13.86 -2.41
C ASN A 126 -9.97 12.80 -1.88
N SER A 127 -10.49 11.69 -1.38
CA SER A 127 -9.69 10.59 -0.82
C SER A 127 -9.18 9.60 -1.87
N VAL A 128 -9.82 9.54 -3.05
CA VAL A 128 -9.40 8.67 -4.15
C VAL A 128 -8.55 9.47 -5.12
N THR A 129 -7.24 9.42 -4.95
CA THR A 129 -6.33 9.96 -5.95
C THR A 129 -6.47 9.18 -7.26
N ARG A 130 -6.34 9.87 -8.41
CA ARG A 130 -6.49 9.36 -9.80
C ARG A 130 -5.64 8.12 -10.18
N SER A 131 -4.99 7.49 -9.24
CA SER A 131 -4.09 6.34 -9.44
C SER A 131 -4.67 4.98 -9.03
N THR A 132 -5.94 4.89 -8.67
CA THR A 132 -6.56 3.58 -8.43
C THR A 132 -6.83 2.90 -9.76
N PRO A 133 -6.28 1.69 -9.98
CA PRO A 133 -6.73 0.86 -11.09
C PRO A 133 -8.21 0.53 -10.88
N LYS A 134 -8.96 0.76 -11.94
CA LYS A 134 -10.35 0.42 -12.20
C LYS A 134 -11.03 -0.47 -11.16
N THR A 135 -11.99 0.14 -10.45
CA THR A 135 -13.24 -0.50 -10.03
C THR A 135 -13.11 -1.76 -9.18
N VAL A 136 -12.99 -1.57 -7.89
CA VAL A 136 -13.59 -2.54 -6.96
C VAL A 136 -15.09 -2.30 -7.03
N GLY A 137 -15.79 -3.09 -7.82
CA GLY A 137 -17.23 -3.13 -7.79
C GLY A 137 -17.66 -3.75 -6.47
N ILE A 138 -17.98 -2.91 -5.48
CA ILE A 138 -18.70 -3.35 -4.30
C ILE A 138 -20.14 -3.60 -4.78
N THR A 139 -20.38 -4.80 -5.28
CA THR A 139 -21.75 -5.27 -5.50
C THR A 139 -22.32 -5.60 -4.13
N ASP A 140 -23.26 -4.80 -3.70
CA ASP A 140 -24.13 -5.08 -2.57
C ASP A 140 -24.86 -6.43 -2.84
N LYS A 141 -24.37 -7.51 -2.24
CA LYS A 141 -25.05 -8.81 -2.21
C LYS A 141 -25.84 -9.00 -0.94
N SER A 142 -26.36 -7.95 -0.36
CA SER A 142 -27.22 -8.02 0.82
C SER A 142 -28.69 -7.76 0.49
N VAL A 143 -29.26 -8.48 -0.50
CA VAL A 143 -30.72 -8.61 -0.62
C VAL A 143 -31.02 -10.02 -1.10
N ALA A 144 -31.21 -10.92 -0.15
CA ALA A 144 -32.10 -12.07 -0.20
C ALA A 144 -32.16 -12.70 1.20
#